data_c6e70fa1988a0272f4800b352e335550
#
_entry.id   c6e70fa1988a0272f4800b352e335550
#
_cell.length_a   1.000
_cell.length_b   1.000
_cell.length_c   1.000
_cell.angle_alpha   90.00
_cell.angle_beta   90.00
_cell.angle_gamma   90.00
#
_symmetry.space_group_name_H-M   'P 1'
#
loop_
_entity.id
_entity.type
_entity.pdbx_description
1 polymer ?
#
loop_
_entity_poly.entity_id
_entity_poly.type
_entity_poly.pdbx_seq_one_letter_code
_entity_poly.pdbx_strand_id
1 'polypeptide(L)'
;MAPVFSKIGIIGAGVSGLAAAKQLAHHNPLVFEASDSIGGVWRHCSYSSTKLQSLRCDYAFSDFPWSDRDSTSFPSYTEILEYLTSYANHFDVLKFVRFNSKVVEIRFFGDREATDLTGKPGDYPTILPGHPVWEVAVQTNHSDTIEVVTPFFFFPFL
;
A
#
# COMPACT_ATOMS: atom_id res chain seq x y z
N MET A 1 -0.72 18.94 13.21
CA MET A 1 -1.75 17.99 12.75
C MET A 1 -1.89 16.89 13.78
N ALA A 2 -3.10 16.40 14.03
CA ALA A 2 -3.27 15.24 14.90
C ALA A 2 -2.68 14.00 14.23
N PRO A 3 -2.01 13.08 14.95
CA PRO A 3 -1.48 11.86 14.38
C PRO A 3 -2.60 11.01 13.78
N VAL A 4 -2.39 10.54 12.54
CA VAL A 4 -3.33 9.61 11.88
C VAL A 4 -2.99 8.20 12.34
N PHE A 5 -3.89 7.58 13.07
CA PHE A 5 -3.76 6.20 13.49
C PHE A 5 -4.51 5.29 12.51
N SER A 6 -3.82 4.37 11.89
CA SER A 6 -4.42 3.25 11.15
C SER A 6 -3.93 1.94 11.75
N LYS A 7 -4.82 0.94 11.83
CA LYS A 7 -4.42 -0.39 12.32
C LYS A 7 -3.45 -1.08 11.37
N ILE A 8 -3.53 -0.78 10.07
CA ILE A 8 -2.73 -1.43 9.04
C ILE A 8 -2.22 -0.38 8.05
N GLY A 9 -0.91 -0.36 7.84
CA GLY A 9 -0.25 0.41 6.80
C GLY A 9 0.21 -0.50 5.66
N ILE A 10 -0.02 -0.07 4.42
CA ILE A 10 0.41 -0.77 3.20
C ILE A 10 1.23 0.22 2.37
N ILE A 11 2.40 -0.19 1.87
CA ILE A 11 3.21 0.64 0.97
C ILE A 11 3.03 0.19 -0.47
N GLY A 12 2.68 1.17 -1.33
CA GLY A 12 2.50 1.02 -2.75
C GLY A 12 1.09 0.55 -3.14
N ALA A 13 0.54 1.17 -4.20
CA ALA A 13 -0.72 0.79 -4.83
C ALA A 13 -0.50 0.06 -6.16
N GLY A 14 0.52 -0.80 -6.22
CA GLY A 14 0.73 -1.78 -7.28
C GLY A 14 -0.19 -2.99 -7.10
N VAL A 15 0.04 -4.05 -7.88
CA VAL A 15 -0.74 -5.30 -7.87
C VAL A 15 -0.92 -5.84 -6.46
N SER A 16 0.18 -6.02 -5.74
CA SER A 16 0.19 -6.61 -4.40
C SER A 16 -0.49 -5.73 -3.35
N GLY A 17 -0.24 -4.40 -3.41
CA GLY A 17 -0.85 -3.45 -2.48
C GLY A 17 -2.36 -3.35 -2.66
N LEU A 18 -2.85 -3.36 -3.90
CA LEU A 18 -4.29 -3.38 -4.18
C LEU A 18 -4.95 -4.67 -3.67
N ALA A 19 -4.31 -5.83 -3.89
CA ALA A 19 -4.78 -7.11 -3.38
C ALA A 19 -4.83 -7.13 -1.84
N ALA A 20 -3.77 -6.66 -1.19
CA ALA A 20 -3.71 -6.58 0.27
C ALA A 20 -4.78 -5.63 0.83
N ALA A 21 -4.95 -4.46 0.23
CA ALA A 21 -5.96 -3.50 0.66
C ALA A 21 -7.38 -4.05 0.55
N LYS A 22 -7.68 -4.80 -0.51
CA LYS A 22 -8.95 -5.49 -0.68
C LYS A 22 -9.16 -6.56 0.40
N GLN A 23 -8.17 -7.42 0.63
CA GLN A 23 -8.28 -8.50 1.62
C GLN A 23 -8.40 -7.96 3.06
N LEU A 24 -7.78 -6.82 3.33
CA LEU A 24 -7.77 -6.18 4.64
C LEU A 24 -8.81 -5.05 4.78
N ALA A 25 -9.74 -4.92 3.83
CA ALA A 25 -10.70 -3.83 3.75
C ALA A 25 -11.51 -3.63 5.04
N HIS A 26 -11.87 -4.72 5.74
CA HIS A 26 -12.62 -4.69 7.00
C HIS A 26 -11.82 -4.09 8.17
N HIS A 27 -10.51 -3.97 8.05
CA HIS A 27 -9.64 -3.28 9.00
C HIS A 27 -9.39 -1.81 8.67
N ASN A 28 -9.98 -1.30 7.59
CA ASN A 28 -9.80 0.07 7.12
C ASN A 28 -8.31 0.43 6.95
N PRO A 29 -7.55 -0.28 6.10
CA PRO A 29 -6.12 -0.06 5.94
C PRO A 29 -5.83 1.32 5.35
N LEU A 30 -4.59 1.81 5.53
CA LEU A 30 -4.09 3.00 4.86
C LEU A 30 -2.98 2.60 3.89
N VAL A 31 -3.20 2.83 2.60
CA VAL A 31 -2.23 2.56 1.53
C VAL A 31 -1.51 3.84 1.17
N PHE A 32 -0.18 3.86 1.29
CA PHE A 32 0.65 4.99 0.87
C PHE A 32 1.16 4.74 -0.55
N GLU A 33 0.74 5.57 -1.50
CA GLU A 33 1.22 5.52 -2.88
C GLU A 33 2.03 6.78 -3.19
N ALA A 34 3.27 6.58 -3.68
CA ALA A 34 4.20 7.68 -3.94
C ALA A 34 3.76 8.56 -5.11
N SER A 35 3.06 7.99 -6.09
CA SER A 35 2.56 8.67 -7.27
C SER A 35 1.10 9.13 -7.11
N ASP A 36 0.57 9.76 -8.14
CA ASP A 36 -0.82 10.21 -8.25
C ASP A 36 -1.77 9.13 -8.74
N SER A 37 -1.27 7.92 -9.01
CA SER A 37 -2.03 6.86 -9.67
C SER A 37 -1.62 5.46 -9.21
N ILE A 38 -2.55 4.50 -9.35
CA ILE A 38 -2.28 3.09 -9.09
C ILE A 38 -1.54 2.42 -10.25
N GLY A 39 -1.02 1.21 -10.01
CA GLY A 39 -0.43 0.35 -11.04
C GLY A 39 1.04 0.03 -10.87
N GLY A 40 1.76 0.76 -9.99
CA GLY A 40 3.16 0.49 -9.65
C GLY A 40 4.06 0.40 -10.89
N VAL A 41 4.82 -0.69 -11.02
CA VAL A 41 5.76 -0.90 -12.15
C VAL A 41 5.08 -0.87 -13.51
N TRP A 42 3.82 -1.29 -13.63
CA TRP A 42 3.08 -1.23 -14.88
C TRP A 42 2.80 0.20 -15.33
N ARG A 43 2.68 1.11 -14.40
CA ARG A 43 2.48 2.54 -14.69
C ARG A 43 3.80 3.25 -14.99
N HIS A 44 4.85 2.99 -14.22
CA HIS A 44 6.04 3.83 -14.19
C HIS A 44 7.25 3.22 -14.90
N CYS A 45 7.28 1.88 -15.12
CA CYS A 45 8.41 1.17 -15.69
C CYS A 45 8.09 0.48 -17.03
N SER A 46 6.95 0.81 -17.64
CA SER A 46 6.54 0.23 -18.92
C SER A 46 6.80 1.18 -20.09
N TYR A 47 7.02 0.62 -21.24
CA TYR A 47 7.15 1.31 -22.52
C TYR A 47 6.16 0.70 -23.54
N SER A 48 5.98 1.33 -24.71
CA SER A 48 4.89 1.02 -25.65
C SER A 48 4.76 -0.45 -26.09
N SER A 49 5.88 -1.19 -26.11
CA SER A 49 5.88 -2.62 -26.46
C SER A 49 5.86 -3.56 -25.25
N THR A 50 5.76 -3.06 -24.02
CA THR A 50 5.73 -3.90 -22.82
C THR A 50 4.47 -4.75 -22.81
N LYS A 51 4.67 -6.07 -22.67
CA LYS A 51 3.60 -7.07 -22.50
C LYS A 51 3.95 -8.02 -21.37
N LEU A 52 2.94 -8.61 -20.77
CA LEU A 52 3.12 -9.73 -19.86
C LEU A 52 3.72 -10.92 -20.63
N GLN A 53 4.60 -11.67 -20.00
CA GLN A 53 5.25 -12.86 -20.59
C GLN A 53 4.56 -14.17 -20.21
N SER A 54 3.45 -14.10 -19.51
CA SER A 54 2.54 -15.21 -19.23
C SER A 54 1.17 -14.95 -19.87
N LEU A 55 0.36 -15.99 -19.93
CA LEU A 55 -0.99 -15.86 -20.48
C LEU A 55 -1.88 -15.02 -19.57
N ARG A 56 -2.89 -14.41 -20.14
CA ARG A 56 -3.87 -13.60 -19.42
C ARG A 56 -4.51 -14.35 -18.25
N CYS A 57 -4.83 -15.63 -18.44
CA CYS A 57 -5.40 -16.48 -17.41
C CYS A 57 -4.47 -16.69 -16.21
N ASP A 58 -3.15 -16.64 -16.42
CA ASP A 58 -2.16 -16.80 -15.33
C ASP A 58 -1.94 -15.50 -14.53
N TYR A 59 -2.48 -14.39 -15.02
CA TYR A 59 -2.40 -13.07 -14.39
C TYR A 59 -3.80 -12.57 -14.07
N ALA A 60 -4.52 -13.30 -13.29
CA ALA A 60 -5.85 -12.92 -12.81
C ALA A 60 -5.94 -13.12 -11.30
N PHE A 61 -6.62 -12.21 -10.61
CA PHE A 61 -7.01 -12.48 -9.24
C PHE A 61 -8.10 -13.56 -9.24
N SER A 62 -8.06 -14.47 -8.28
CA SER A 62 -9.00 -15.61 -8.18
C SER A 62 -10.46 -15.17 -8.07
N ASP A 63 -10.70 -13.99 -7.56
CA ASP A 63 -12.02 -13.39 -7.31
C ASP A 63 -12.37 -12.26 -8.29
N PHE A 64 -11.52 -12.02 -9.30
CA PHE A 64 -11.76 -11.00 -10.32
C PHE A 64 -11.15 -11.44 -11.66
N PRO A 65 -11.87 -12.27 -12.44
CA PRO A 65 -11.39 -12.72 -13.74
C PRO A 65 -11.37 -11.58 -14.76
N TRP A 66 -10.58 -11.75 -15.83
CA TRP A 66 -10.66 -10.87 -16.99
C TRP A 66 -12.03 -10.99 -17.66
N SER A 67 -12.66 -9.87 -17.98
CA SER A 67 -13.92 -9.87 -18.72
C SER A 67 -13.67 -10.13 -20.21
N ASP A 68 -14.45 -11.01 -20.83
CA ASP A 68 -14.70 -11.22 -22.26
C ASP A 68 -13.51 -11.18 -23.23
N ARG A 69 -12.29 -11.41 -22.77
CA ARG A 69 -11.07 -11.43 -23.60
C ARG A 69 -10.47 -12.83 -23.66
N ASP A 70 -9.82 -13.09 -24.78
CA ASP A 70 -9.08 -14.36 -24.98
C ASP A 70 -8.10 -14.61 -23.81
N SER A 71 -8.34 -15.67 -23.08
CA SER A 71 -7.55 -16.09 -21.91
C SER A 71 -6.13 -16.50 -22.30
N THR A 72 -5.88 -16.80 -23.57
CA THR A 72 -4.60 -17.27 -24.08
C THR A 72 -3.72 -16.17 -24.68
N SER A 73 -4.17 -14.91 -24.64
CA SER A 73 -3.38 -13.77 -25.10
C SER A 73 -2.42 -13.24 -24.04
N PHE A 74 -1.36 -12.56 -24.50
CA PHE A 74 -0.40 -11.86 -23.65
C PHE A 74 -0.83 -10.39 -23.50
N PRO A 75 -1.35 -9.97 -22.36
CA PRO A 75 -1.86 -8.61 -22.19
C PRO A 75 -0.73 -7.57 -22.27
N SER A 76 -1.02 -6.45 -22.90
CA SER A 76 -0.17 -5.27 -22.86
C SER A 76 -0.20 -4.60 -21.51
N TYR A 77 0.78 -3.74 -21.20
CA TYR A 77 0.81 -2.99 -19.96
C TYR A 77 -0.43 -2.12 -19.78
N THR A 78 -1.00 -1.59 -20.85
CA THR A 78 -2.25 -0.79 -20.81
C THR A 78 -3.44 -1.62 -20.41
N GLU A 79 -3.56 -2.84 -20.94
CA GLU A 79 -4.61 -3.77 -20.55
C GLU A 79 -4.48 -4.20 -19.09
N ILE A 80 -3.24 -4.37 -18.60
CA ILE A 80 -3.00 -4.67 -17.18
C ILE A 80 -3.42 -3.48 -16.31
N LEU A 81 -3.11 -2.24 -16.70
CA LEU A 81 -3.54 -1.05 -15.98
C LEU A 81 -5.07 -0.89 -15.96
N GLU A 82 -5.74 -1.18 -17.06
CA GLU A 82 -7.21 -1.21 -17.15
C GLU A 82 -7.79 -2.27 -16.20
N TYR A 83 -7.19 -3.45 -16.17
CA TYR A 83 -7.59 -4.54 -15.29
C TYR A 83 -7.45 -4.16 -13.81
N LEU A 84 -6.29 -3.61 -13.42
CA LEU A 84 -6.04 -3.16 -12.04
C LEU A 84 -6.96 -2.02 -11.63
N THR A 85 -7.26 -1.10 -12.55
CA THR A 85 -8.21 0.00 -12.32
C THR A 85 -9.62 -0.54 -12.12
N SER A 86 -10.03 -1.50 -12.95
CA SER A 86 -11.33 -2.16 -12.83
C SER A 86 -11.45 -2.93 -11.52
N TYR A 87 -10.40 -3.65 -11.11
CA TYR A 87 -10.33 -4.32 -9.82
C TYR A 87 -10.48 -3.34 -8.65
N ALA A 88 -9.69 -2.27 -8.67
CA ALA A 88 -9.69 -1.28 -7.58
C ALA A 88 -11.07 -0.58 -7.44
N ASN A 89 -11.74 -0.30 -8.56
CA ASN A 89 -13.08 0.27 -8.57
C ASN A 89 -14.15 -0.74 -8.11
N HIS A 90 -14.08 -1.98 -8.60
CA HIS A 90 -15.04 -3.02 -8.26
C HIS A 90 -15.10 -3.30 -6.75
N PHE A 91 -13.95 -3.34 -6.10
CA PHE A 91 -13.83 -3.59 -4.66
C PHE A 91 -13.72 -2.32 -3.82
N ASP A 92 -13.91 -1.15 -4.42
CA ASP A 92 -13.85 0.16 -3.73
C ASP A 92 -12.54 0.35 -2.92
N VAL A 93 -11.41 -0.12 -3.49
CA VAL A 93 -10.10 -0.10 -2.83
C VAL A 93 -9.50 1.30 -2.78
N LEU A 94 -9.84 2.16 -3.77
CA LEU A 94 -9.25 3.50 -3.90
C LEU A 94 -9.49 4.40 -2.69
N LYS A 95 -10.55 4.18 -1.94
CA LYS A 95 -10.84 4.92 -0.71
C LYS A 95 -9.78 4.76 0.39
N PHE A 96 -8.99 3.69 0.32
CA PHE A 96 -7.90 3.42 1.26
C PHE A 96 -6.58 4.02 0.80
N VAL A 97 -6.47 4.46 -0.47
CA VAL A 97 -5.21 4.92 -1.06
C VAL A 97 -5.01 6.41 -0.82
N ARG A 98 -3.89 6.71 -0.19
CA ARG A 98 -3.37 8.06 -0.04
C ARG A 98 -2.27 8.25 -1.09
N PHE A 99 -2.64 8.92 -2.18
CA PHE A 99 -1.74 9.27 -3.28
C PHE A 99 -0.74 10.36 -2.90
N ASN A 100 0.30 10.54 -3.71
CA ASN A 100 1.36 11.53 -3.54
C ASN A 100 2.00 11.48 -2.13
N SER A 101 2.12 10.26 -1.60
CA SER A 101 2.53 9.98 -0.24
C SER A 101 3.67 8.95 -0.25
N LYS A 102 4.88 9.45 -0.48
CA LYS A 102 6.09 8.63 -0.55
C LYS A 102 6.57 8.27 0.85
N VAL A 103 6.59 6.98 1.17
CA VAL A 103 7.25 6.49 2.38
C VAL A 103 8.75 6.63 2.21
N VAL A 104 9.40 7.38 3.10
CA VAL A 104 10.84 7.65 3.05
C VAL A 104 11.62 6.93 4.15
N GLU A 105 10.96 6.59 5.23
CA GLU A 105 11.57 5.86 6.34
C GLU A 105 10.53 5.02 7.08
N ILE A 106 10.96 3.88 7.60
CA ILE A 106 10.16 2.99 8.44
C ILE A 106 11.02 2.64 9.66
N ARG A 107 10.47 2.81 10.85
CA ARG A 107 11.09 2.45 12.11
C ARG A 107 10.21 1.47 12.85
N PHE A 108 10.82 0.41 13.36
CA PHE A 108 10.16 -0.57 14.21
C PHE A 108 10.53 -0.30 15.67
N PHE A 109 9.51 -0.09 16.48
CA PHE A 109 9.65 -0.04 17.92
C PHE A 109 9.10 -1.35 18.48
N GLY A 110 9.98 -2.37 18.56
CA GLY A 110 9.66 -3.64 19.22
C GLY A 110 9.61 -3.50 20.73
N ASP A 111 9.28 -4.60 21.42
CA ASP A 111 9.36 -4.67 22.88
C ASP A 111 10.76 -4.28 23.37
N ARG A 112 10.92 -3.03 23.74
CA ARG A 112 11.90 -2.72 24.75
C ARG A 112 11.32 -3.25 26.05
N GLU A 113 12.10 -4.05 26.77
CA GLU A 113 11.71 -4.51 28.10
C GLU A 113 11.08 -3.36 28.87
N ALA A 114 9.98 -3.62 29.54
CA ALA A 114 9.13 -2.62 30.23
C ALA A 114 9.89 -1.77 31.26
N THR A 115 11.16 -2.03 31.51
CA THR A 115 12.07 -1.32 32.39
C THR A 115 12.61 0.00 31.82
N ASP A 116 12.51 0.24 30.48
CA ASP A 116 13.10 1.43 29.86
C ASP A 116 12.06 2.52 29.52
N LEU A 117 10.81 2.33 29.93
CA LEU A 117 9.70 3.29 29.75
C LEU A 117 9.62 4.34 30.88
N THR A 118 10.77 4.73 31.45
CA THR A 118 10.81 5.94 32.32
C THR A 118 10.75 7.17 31.43
N GLY A 119 9.50 7.51 31.05
CA GLY A 119 9.12 8.49 30.09
C GLY A 119 9.79 9.84 30.24
N LYS A 120 10.41 10.32 29.16
CA LYS A 120 10.66 11.74 28.95
C LYS A 120 9.45 12.36 28.24
N PRO A 121 9.15 13.66 28.47
CA PRO A 121 8.09 14.35 27.75
C PRO A 121 8.36 14.30 26.24
N GLY A 122 7.50 13.64 25.48
CA GLY A 122 7.64 13.35 24.06
C GLY A 122 7.52 11.86 23.74
N ASP A 123 7.49 10.99 24.73
CA ASP A 123 7.27 9.56 24.54
C ASP A 123 5.83 9.31 24.06
N TYR A 124 5.76 8.53 22.99
CA TYR A 124 4.51 8.15 22.36
C TYR A 124 3.60 7.44 23.36
N PRO A 125 2.28 7.72 23.35
CA PRO A 125 1.36 7.00 24.21
C PRO A 125 1.44 5.51 23.83
N THR A 126 1.92 4.71 24.76
CA THR A 126 1.93 3.25 24.65
C THR A 126 0.46 2.81 24.64
N ILE A 127 -0.10 2.52 23.49
CA ILE A 127 -1.51 2.20 23.35
C ILE A 127 -1.83 0.87 24.03
N LEU A 128 -0.86 -0.04 24.10
CA LEU A 128 -0.91 -1.24 24.91
C LEU A 128 0.54 -1.67 25.25
N PRO A 129 0.88 -1.98 26.51
CA PRO A 129 2.19 -2.54 26.85
C PRO A 129 2.45 -3.83 26.08
N GLY A 130 3.60 -3.94 25.41
CA GLY A 130 4.02 -5.17 24.73
C GLY A 130 3.57 -5.34 23.29
N HIS A 131 2.97 -4.34 22.64
CA HIS A 131 2.66 -4.42 21.22
C HIS A 131 3.70 -3.69 20.36
N PRO A 132 4.23 -4.35 19.30
CA PRO A 132 5.14 -3.70 18.38
C PRO A 132 4.44 -2.56 17.64
N VAL A 133 5.12 -1.42 17.55
CA VAL A 133 4.63 -0.23 16.88
C VAL A 133 5.56 0.12 15.73
N TRP A 134 4.99 0.44 14.59
CA TRP A 134 5.71 0.94 13.43
C TRP A 134 5.53 2.45 13.32
N GLU A 135 6.60 3.15 13.02
CA GLU A 135 6.58 4.54 12.61
C GLU A 135 6.92 4.64 11.14
N VAL A 136 6.09 5.34 10.38
CA VAL A 136 6.27 5.54 8.94
C VAL A 136 6.40 7.03 8.67
N ALA A 137 7.56 7.42 8.16
CA ALA A 137 7.81 8.79 7.72
C ALA A 137 7.37 8.93 6.25
N VAL A 138 6.45 9.84 5.99
CA VAL A 138 5.81 10.04 4.70
C VAL A 138 6.07 11.44 4.19
N GLN A 139 6.63 11.54 3.00
CA GLN A 139 6.78 12.78 2.25
C GLN A 139 5.57 12.97 1.35
N THR A 140 4.86 14.09 1.50
CA THR A 140 3.62 14.38 0.77
C THR A 140 3.87 15.43 -0.31
N ASN A 141 3.31 15.23 -1.52
CA ASN A 141 3.33 16.21 -2.61
C ASN A 141 4.73 16.74 -2.98
N HIS A 142 5.76 15.90 -2.90
CA HIS A 142 7.16 16.29 -3.13
C HIS A 142 7.63 17.48 -2.26
N SER A 143 6.94 17.75 -1.15
CA SER A 143 7.33 18.78 -0.20
C SER A 143 8.48 18.31 0.67
N ASP A 144 9.24 19.26 1.25
CA ASP A 144 10.26 18.92 2.25
C ASP A 144 9.65 18.54 3.62
N THR A 145 8.32 18.57 3.72
CA THR A 145 7.60 18.25 4.95
C THR A 145 7.41 16.75 5.06
N ILE A 146 7.89 16.18 6.15
CA ILE A 146 7.72 14.77 6.50
C ILE A 146 6.64 14.67 7.58
N GLU A 147 5.63 13.85 7.32
CA GLU A 147 4.59 13.48 8.28
C GLU A 147 4.92 12.10 8.86
N VAL A 148 4.75 11.93 10.15
CA VAL A 148 4.92 10.64 10.81
C VAL A 148 3.55 10.02 11.05
N VAL A 149 3.38 8.80 10.57
CA VAL A 149 2.16 7.98 10.74
C VAL A 149 2.52 6.70 11.48
N THR A 150 1.70 6.31 12.43
CA THR A 150 1.96 5.13 13.26
C THR A 150 0.91 4.05 13.03
N PRO A 151 1.11 3.11 12.09
CA PRO A 151 0.26 1.93 11.93
C PRO A 151 0.63 0.84 12.94
N PHE A 152 -0.36 0.07 13.41
CA PHE A 152 -0.12 -1.08 14.30
C PHE A 152 0.52 -2.26 13.58
N PHE A 153 0.11 -2.52 12.32
CA PHE A 153 0.64 -3.56 11.45
C PHE A 153 1.10 -2.94 10.14
N PHE A 154 2.20 -3.46 9.64
CA PHE A 154 2.81 -2.94 8.44
C PHE A 154 3.05 -4.06 7.43
N PHE A 155 2.59 -3.87 6.18
CA PHE A 155 2.85 -4.78 5.07
C PHE A 155 3.65 -4.04 3.99
N PRO A 156 4.97 -4.30 3.89
CA PRO A 156 5.76 -3.78 2.79
C PRO A 156 5.50 -4.64 1.55
N PHE A 157 4.88 -4.07 0.53
CA PHE A 157 4.83 -4.65 -0.80
C PHE A 157 5.67 -3.76 -1.73
N LEU A 158 6.84 -4.26 -2.06
CA LEU A 158 7.73 -3.66 -3.05
C LEU A 158 7.33 -4.10 -4.46
#